data_c427c6e96a56f034eb4759edafa428d0
#
_entry.id   c427c6e96a56f034eb4759edafa428d0
#
_cell.length_a   1.000
_cell.length_b   1.000
_cell.length_c   1.000
_cell.angle_alpha   90.00
_cell.angle_beta   90.00
_cell.angle_gamma   90.00
#
_symmetry.space_group_name_H-M   'P 1'
#
loop_
_entity.id
_entity.type
_entity.pdbx_description
1 polymer ?
#
loop_
_entity_poly.entity_id
_entity_poly.type
_entity_poly.pdbx_seq_one_letter_code
_entity_poly.pdbx_strand_id
1 'polypeptide(L)'
;DHLFDGRKKGLYTEKDRVNPLNTYARTKLEGERVALSMENGLAIRTNIIGRSRSEKPSFAEWIIKDLADGKKLNLFDDVFFSPLHVSDLSDMVFQLIQKQKTGLYNASSLTSLSKYEFGLMAADVFNLESDNIVKSSIKYGDLNTDRPKNMGLSSAKLSAVLNKKMPSPERGIELLKYQYDNYRV
;
A
#
# COMPACT_ATOMS: atom_id res chain seq x y z
N ASP A 1 4.95 3.85 3.92
CA ASP A 1 4.52 4.87 2.97
C ASP A 1 4.15 6.22 3.60
N HIS A 2 3.63 6.26 4.82
CA HIS A 2 3.25 7.48 5.55
C HIS A 2 4.42 8.38 5.99
N LEU A 3 5.66 8.05 5.68
CA LEU A 3 6.84 8.82 6.12
C LEU A 3 7.00 10.16 5.38
N PHE A 4 6.25 10.37 4.31
CA PHE A 4 6.30 11.57 3.49
C PHE A 4 5.10 12.49 3.75
N ASP A 5 5.25 13.79 3.45
CA ASP A 5 4.18 14.77 3.62
C ASP A 5 3.14 14.77 2.48
N GLY A 6 3.36 14.00 1.43
CA GLY A 6 2.43 13.86 0.31
C GLY A 6 2.40 15.03 -0.68
N ARG A 7 3.35 15.97 -0.61
CA ARG A 7 3.38 17.18 -1.45
C ARG A 7 4.08 16.98 -2.79
N LYS A 8 4.94 15.97 -2.91
CA LYS A 8 5.67 15.66 -4.15
C LYS A 8 4.68 15.19 -5.21
N LYS A 9 4.84 15.69 -6.44
CA LYS A 9 4.21 15.12 -7.62
C LYS A 9 5.01 13.89 -8.07
N GLY A 10 4.36 12.76 -8.29
CA GLY A 10 4.99 11.49 -8.67
C GLY A 10 5.43 10.64 -7.46
N LEU A 11 6.19 9.60 -7.74
CA LEU A 11 6.55 8.57 -6.77
C LEU A 11 7.72 9.00 -5.88
N TYR A 12 7.67 8.63 -4.60
CA TYR A 12 8.77 8.81 -3.65
C TYR A 12 9.79 7.69 -3.80
N THR A 13 11.05 8.08 -3.86
CA THR A 13 12.22 7.18 -3.86
C THR A 13 12.81 7.06 -2.45
N GLU A 14 13.74 6.14 -2.24
CA GLU A 14 14.48 6.00 -0.98
C GLU A 14 15.34 7.23 -0.63
N LYS A 15 15.67 8.06 -1.63
CA LYS A 15 16.49 9.28 -1.47
C LYS A 15 15.66 10.52 -1.11
N ASP A 16 14.34 10.45 -1.24
CA ASP A 16 13.49 11.59 -0.93
C ASP A 16 13.46 11.87 0.57
N ARG A 17 13.42 13.16 0.92
CA ARG A 17 13.36 13.60 2.31
C ARG A 17 12.04 13.16 2.94
N VAL A 18 12.12 12.46 4.07
CA VAL A 18 10.96 12.10 4.89
C VAL A 18 10.48 13.31 5.71
N ASN A 19 9.14 13.44 5.84
CA ASN A 19 8.49 14.49 6.63
C ASN A 19 7.18 13.95 7.21
N PRO A 20 7.24 13.13 8.28
CA PRO A 20 6.06 12.46 8.85
C PRO A 20 5.09 13.46 9.49
N LEU A 21 3.81 13.41 9.10
CA LEU A 21 2.78 14.35 9.53
C LEU A 21 2.13 13.98 10.87
N ASN A 22 2.22 12.71 11.30
CA ASN A 22 1.53 12.22 12.49
C ASN A 22 2.41 11.30 13.34
N THR A 23 1.93 10.95 14.54
CA THR A 23 2.68 10.12 15.49
C THR A 23 2.96 8.73 14.95
N TYR A 24 2.00 8.09 14.27
CA TYR A 24 2.20 6.80 13.63
C TYR A 24 3.41 6.84 12.66
N ALA A 25 3.43 7.82 11.77
CA ALA A 25 4.52 7.97 10.81
C ALA A 25 5.86 8.24 11.49
N ARG A 26 5.90 9.06 12.57
CA ARG A 26 7.10 9.30 13.36
C ARG A 26 7.63 8.03 14.00
N THR A 27 6.78 7.22 14.64
CA THR A 27 7.23 5.95 15.25
C THR A 27 7.75 4.95 14.23
N LYS A 28 7.15 4.91 13.02
CA LYS A 28 7.66 4.08 11.92
C LYS A 28 9.02 4.55 11.41
N LEU A 29 9.23 5.86 11.33
CA LEU A 29 10.54 6.42 10.95
C LEU A 29 11.62 6.10 11.99
N GLU A 30 11.33 6.17 13.27
CA GLU A 30 12.29 5.78 14.31
C GLU A 30 12.64 4.28 14.22
N GLY A 31 11.64 3.41 14.00
CA GLY A 31 11.91 1.98 13.78
C GLY A 31 12.79 1.73 12.54
N GLU A 32 12.58 2.48 11.45
CA GLU A 32 13.42 2.43 10.25
C GLU A 32 14.88 2.82 10.59
N ARG A 33 15.07 3.92 11.33
CA ARG A 33 16.41 4.39 11.75
C ARG A 33 17.13 3.37 12.60
N VAL A 34 16.45 2.76 13.56
CA VAL A 34 17.01 1.69 14.40
C VAL A 34 17.41 0.49 13.54
N ALA A 35 16.55 0.03 12.64
CA ALA A 35 16.88 -1.08 11.76
C ALA A 35 18.12 -0.77 10.90
N LEU A 36 18.20 0.44 10.35
CA LEU A 36 19.32 0.85 9.48
C LEU A 36 20.62 1.15 10.23
N SER A 37 20.59 1.33 11.55
CA SER A 37 21.81 1.47 12.36
C SER A 37 22.52 0.14 12.66
N MET A 38 21.86 -0.99 12.38
CA MET A 38 22.45 -2.31 12.52
C MET A 38 23.34 -2.64 11.31
N GLU A 39 24.43 -3.37 11.52
CA GLU A 39 25.44 -3.72 10.49
C GLU A 39 24.79 -4.34 9.23
N ASN A 40 23.84 -5.27 9.42
CA ASN A 40 23.12 -5.93 8.34
C ASN A 40 21.65 -5.51 8.27
N GLY A 41 21.34 -4.29 8.71
CA GLY A 41 19.99 -3.79 8.81
C GLY A 41 19.29 -3.69 7.45
N LEU A 42 18.04 -4.13 7.38
CA LEU A 42 17.18 -4.05 6.21
C LEU A 42 15.85 -3.40 6.60
N ALA A 43 15.49 -2.31 5.94
CA ALA A 43 14.22 -1.64 6.12
C ALA A 43 13.46 -1.57 4.80
N ILE A 44 12.15 -1.80 4.84
CA ILE A 44 11.29 -1.79 3.65
C ILE A 44 10.11 -0.87 3.88
N ARG A 45 9.99 0.13 3.02
CA ARG A 45 8.81 1.00 2.96
C ARG A 45 7.81 0.40 1.97
N THR A 46 6.57 0.23 2.39
CA THR A 46 5.54 -0.42 1.58
C THR A 46 4.14 0.06 1.96
N ASN A 47 3.15 -0.25 1.12
CA ASN A 47 1.73 -0.20 1.44
C ASN A 47 1.14 -1.58 1.15
N ILE A 48 0.75 -2.30 2.20
CA ILE A 48 0.38 -3.71 2.10
C ILE A 48 -1.13 -3.84 1.93
N ILE A 49 -1.54 -4.68 0.99
CA ILE A 49 -2.89 -5.23 0.91
C ILE A 49 -2.83 -6.75 1.09
N GLY A 50 -3.90 -7.32 1.62
CA GLY A 50 -4.02 -8.74 1.87
C GLY A 50 -5.16 -9.01 2.85
N ARG A 51 -5.45 -10.27 3.08
CA ARG A 51 -6.46 -10.69 4.04
C ARG A 51 -5.94 -10.53 5.47
N SER A 52 -6.68 -9.81 6.29
CA SER A 52 -6.38 -9.64 7.72
C SER A 52 -6.82 -10.88 8.51
N ARG A 53 -6.05 -11.25 9.52
CA ARG A 53 -6.46 -12.24 10.53
C ARG A 53 -7.05 -11.58 11.79
N SER A 54 -7.10 -10.23 11.81
CA SER A 54 -7.68 -9.49 12.93
C SER A 54 -9.19 -9.31 12.73
N GLU A 55 -9.91 -9.04 13.83
CA GLU A 55 -11.34 -8.69 13.78
C GLU A 55 -11.62 -7.42 12.97
N LYS A 56 -10.62 -6.53 12.84
CA LYS A 56 -10.74 -5.32 12.02
C LYS A 56 -10.31 -5.60 10.59
N PRO A 57 -11.21 -5.38 9.61
CA PRO A 57 -10.86 -5.57 8.21
C PRO A 57 -9.76 -4.58 7.76
N SER A 58 -8.89 -5.01 6.86
CA SER A 58 -7.99 -4.14 6.13
C SER A 58 -8.78 -3.18 5.24
N PHE A 59 -8.11 -2.15 4.69
CA PHE A 59 -8.75 -1.20 3.78
C PHE A 59 -9.39 -1.90 2.56
N ALA A 60 -8.72 -2.88 1.98
CA ALA A 60 -9.25 -3.64 0.84
C ALA A 60 -10.46 -4.50 1.23
N GLU A 61 -10.37 -5.20 2.36
CA GLU A 61 -11.49 -6.02 2.87
C GLU A 61 -12.72 -5.20 3.23
N TRP A 62 -12.51 -4.01 3.81
CA TRP A 62 -13.60 -3.08 4.09
C TRP A 62 -14.35 -2.69 2.82
N ILE A 63 -13.61 -2.31 1.75
CA ILE A 63 -14.22 -1.96 0.46
C ILE A 63 -15.03 -3.14 -0.11
N ILE A 64 -14.41 -4.32 -0.18
CA ILE A 64 -15.05 -5.52 -0.76
C ILE A 64 -16.31 -5.88 0.02
N LYS A 65 -16.24 -5.88 1.35
CA LYS A 65 -17.36 -6.21 2.21
C LYS A 65 -18.51 -5.22 2.04
N ASP A 66 -18.24 -3.92 2.12
CA ASP A 66 -19.28 -2.90 2.06
C ASP A 66 -19.92 -2.84 0.66
N LEU A 67 -19.17 -3.08 -0.42
CA LEU A 67 -19.73 -3.23 -1.76
C LEU A 67 -20.62 -4.47 -1.88
N ALA A 68 -20.17 -5.62 -1.36
CA ALA A 68 -20.99 -6.84 -1.34
C ALA A 68 -22.27 -6.68 -0.53
N ASP A 69 -22.24 -5.86 0.52
CA ASP A 69 -23.41 -5.48 1.33
C ASP A 69 -24.28 -4.40 0.65
N GLY A 70 -23.95 -3.93 -0.55
CA GLY A 70 -24.68 -2.88 -1.29
C GLY A 70 -24.57 -1.49 -0.68
N LYS A 71 -23.59 -1.24 0.21
CA LYS A 71 -23.41 0.04 0.87
C LYS A 71 -22.74 1.06 -0.01
N LYS A 72 -23.08 2.35 0.21
CA LYS A 72 -22.42 3.48 -0.43
C LYS A 72 -21.04 3.72 0.18
N LEU A 73 -20.01 3.84 -0.67
CA LEU A 73 -18.64 4.12 -0.29
C LEU A 73 -18.19 5.49 -0.83
N ASN A 74 -17.74 6.36 0.07
CA ASN A 74 -17.08 7.61 -0.33
C ASN A 74 -15.57 7.38 -0.31
N LEU A 75 -14.94 7.29 -1.49
CA LEU A 75 -13.51 7.01 -1.64
C LEU A 75 -12.77 8.24 -2.18
N PHE A 76 -11.61 8.54 -1.58
CA PHE A 76 -10.82 9.72 -1.93
C PHE A 76 -10.19 9.57 -3.32
N ASP A 77 -10.46 10.52 -4.21
CA ASP A 77 -9.83 10.61 -5.54
C ASP A 77 -8.52 11.42 -5.53
N ASP A 78 -8.22 12.09 -4.42
CA ASP A 78 -7.04 12.93 -4.19
C ASP A 78 -6.04 12.32 -3.16
N VAL A 79 -6.19 11.04 -2.82
CA VAL A 79 -5.25 10.28 -1.97
C VAL A 79 -4.70 9.10 -2.73
N PHE A 80 -3.41 9.16 -3.07
CA PHE A 80 -2.71 8.18 -3.90
C PHE A 80 -1.81 7.27 -3.09
N PHE A 81 -1.70 6.00 -3.49
CA PHE A 81 -0.84 5.00 -2.87
C PHE A 81 -0.45 3.92 -3.89
N SER A 82 0.55 3.11 -3.57
CA SER A 82 1.03 2.02 -4.43
C SER A 82 0.87 0.68 -3.71
N PRO A 83 -0.34 0.06 -3.74
CA PRO A 83 -0.64 -1.15 -2.98
C PRO A 83 0.15 -2.36 -3.49
N LEU A 84 0.71 -3.13 -2.57
CA LEU A 84 1.42 -4.37 -2.87
C LEU A 84 0.79 -5.51 -2.07
N HIS A 85 0.50 -6.63 -2.73
CA HIS A 85 -0.04 -7.79 -2.02
C HIS A 85 1.01 -8.41 -1.10
N VAL A 86 0.57 -8.87 0.08
CA VAL A 86 1.46 -9.43 1.11
C VAL A 86 2.29 -10.60 0.62
N SER A 87 1.77 -11.45 -0.27
CA SER A 87 2.53 -12.58 -0.84
C SER A 87 3.67 -12.09 -1.74
N ASP A 88 3.41 -11.10 -2.62
CA ASP A 88 4.47 -10.52 -3.45
C ASP A 88 5.53 -9.82 -2.59
N LEU A 89 5.12 -9.11 -1.53
CA LEU A 89 6.05 -8.51 -0.58
C LEU A 89 6.92 -9.57 0.11
N SER A 90 6.31 -10.65 0.60
CA SER A 90 7.02 -11.75 1.28
C SER A 90 8.07 -12.37 0.38
N ASP A 91 7.74 -12.64 -0.89
CA ASP A 91 8.69 -13.15 -1.88
C ASP A 91 9.86 -12.20 -2.12
N MET A 92 9.59 -10.88 -2.22
CA MET A 92 10.63 -9.87 -2.42
C MET A 92 11.55 -9.77 -1.21
N VAL A 93 11.00 -9.80 0.02
CA VAL A 93 11.77 -9.81 1.26
C VAL A 93 12.67 -11.03 1.33
N PHE A 94 12.14 -12.22 1.04
CA PHE A 94 12.90 -13.46 1.03
C PHE A 94 14.05 -13.42 0.03
N GLN A 95 13.82 -12.92 -1.19
CA GLN A 95 14.86 -12.76 -2.20
C GLN A 95 15.95 -11.76 -1.78
N LEU A 96 15.59 -10.65 -1.10
CA LEU A 96 16.57 -9.70 -0.54
C LEU A 96 17.47 -10.39 0.50
N ILE A 97 16.88 -11.18 1.40
CA ILE A 97 17.60 -11.93 2.43
C ILE A 97 18.53 -12.97 1.77
N GLN A 98 18.04 -13.77 0.82
CA GLN A 98 18.88 -14.73 0.09
C GLN A 98 20.06 -14.07 -0.63
N LYS A 99 19.86 -12.87 -1.15
CA LYS A 99 20.91 -12.08 -1.82
C LYS A 99 21.76 -11.27 -0.83
N GLN A 100 21.56 -11.44 0.48
CA GLN A 100 22.28 -10.71 1.54
C GLN A 100 22.24 -9.19 1.34
N LYS A 101 21.09 -8.66 0.91
CA LYS A 101 20.90 -7.22 0.69
C LYS A 101 20.52 -6.53 1.97
N THR A 102 21.14 -5.38 2.23
CA THR A 102 20.96 -4.53 3.40
C THR A 102 20.55 -3.12 2.99
N GLY A 103 20.16 -2.29 3.95
CA GLY A 103 19.79 -0.90 3.74
C GLY A 103 18.30 -0.71 3.44
N LEU A 104 17.94 0.41 2.84
CA LEU A 104 16.57 0.84 2.62
C LEU A 104 16.09 0.51 1.22
N TYR A 105 14.88 -0.06 1.13
CA TYR A 105 14.18 -0.31 -0.13
C TYR A 105 12.70 0.11 -0.04
N ASN A 106 12.18 0.66 -1.13
CA ASN A 106 10.74 0.77 -1.35
C ASN A 106 10.26 -0.51 -2.04
N ALA A 107 9.19 -1.13 -1.52
CA ALA A 107 8.49 -2.25 -2.14
C ALA A 107 7.03 -1.86 -2.39
N SER A 108 6.65 -1.70 -3.63
CA SER A 108 5.32 -1.24 -4.04
C SER A 108 4.92 -1.84 -5.38
N SER A 109 3.64 -1.72 -5.73
CA SER A 109 3.19 -1.98 -7.10
C SER A 109 3.85 -1.04 -8.11
N LEU A 110 3.78 -1.43 -9.38
CA LEU A 110 4.39 -0.69 -10.51
C LEU A 110 3.91 0.75 -10.62
N THR A 111 2.64 0.99 -10.30
CA THR A 111 1.99 2.30 -10.40
C THR A 111 1.31 2.66 -9.10
N SER A 112 1.05 3.96 -8.91
CA SER A 112 0.14 4.42 -7.86
C SER A 112 -1.23 4.71 -8.44
N LEU A 113 -2.25 4.60 -7.61
CA LEU A 113 -3.64 4.91 -7.93
C LEU A 113 -4.29 5.59 -6.71
N SER A 114 -5.37 6.31 -6.94
CA SER A 114 -6.17 6.90 -5.86
C SER A 114 -6.94 5.82 -5.09
N LYS A 115 -7.43 6.16 -3.90
CA LYS A 115 -8.32 5.27 -3.15
C LYS A 115 -9.61 4.98 -3.93
N TYR A 116 -10.11 5.96 -4.69
CA TYR A 116 -11.26 5.80 -5.56
C TYR A 116 -10.98 4.81 -6.71
N GLU A 117 -9.89 4.98 -7.44
CA GLU A 117 -9.49 4.04 -8.52
C GLU A 117 -9.25 2.63 -8.00
N PHE A 118 -8.68 2.49 -6.81
CA PHE A 118 -8.55 1.19 -6.15
C PHE A 118 -9.90 0.54 -5.88
N GLY A 119 -10.88 1.32 -5.42
CA GLY A 119 -12.24 0.82 -5.17
C GLY A 119 -12.91 0.31 -6.45
N LEU A 120 -12.81 1.06 -7.55
CA LEU A 120 -13.34 0.64 -8.86
C LEU A 120 -12.67 -0.65 -9.36
N MET A 121 -11.33 -0.73 -9.26
CA MET A 121 -10.57 -1.92 -9.65
C MET A 121 -10.94 -3.13 -8.77
N ALA A 122 -11.16 -2.93 -7.46
CA ALA A 122 -11.60 -4.00 -6.56
C ALA A 122 -13.02 -4.47 -6.92
N ALA A 123 -13.95 -3.56 -7.25
CA ALA A 123 -15.28 -3.91 -7.69
C ALA A 123 -15.24 -4.79 -8.96
N ASP A 124 -14.46 -4.37 -9.96
CA ASP A 124 -14.29 -5.13 -11.21
C ASP A 124 -13.72 -6.54 -10.97
N VAL A 125 -12.59 -6.65 -10.29
CA VAL A 125 -11.95 -7.94 -10.01
C VAL A 125 -12.86 -8.89 -9.20
N PHE A 126 -13.65 -8.36 -8.25
CA PHE A 126 -14.56 -9.16 -7.42
C PHE A 126 -15.95 -9.34 -8.03
N ASN A 127 -16.21 -8.81 -9.25
CA ASN A 127 -17.51 -8.81 -9.92
C ASN A 127 -18.63 -8.22 -9.04
N LEU A 128 -18.36 -7.06 -8.42
CA LEU A 128 -19.28 -6.29 -7.59
C LEU A 128 -19.74 -5.03 -8.33
N GLU A 129 -20.96 -4.57 -8.02
CA GLU A 129 -21.49 -3.33 -8.57
C GLU A 129 -20.68 -2.12 -8.08
N SER A 130 -20.30 -1.23 -9.01
CA SER A 130 -19.49 -0.03 -8.70
C SER A 130 -20.31 1.25 -8.54
N ASP A 131 -21.60 1.24 -8.83
CA ASP A 131 -22.48 2.41 -8.79
C ASP A 131 -22.55 3.08 -7.41
N ASN A 132 -22.29 2.30 -6.36
CA ASN A 132 -22.26 2.78 -4.98
C ASN A 132 -20.91 3.41 -4.60
N ILE A 133 -19.91 3.44 -5.49
CA ILE A 133 -18.62 4.09 -5.24
C ILE A 133 -18.67 5.54 -5.67
N VAL A 134 -18.57 6.46 -4.70
CA VAL A 134 -18.67 7.90 -4.93
C VAL A 134 -17.32 8.56 -4.68
N LYS A 135 -16.91 9.43 -5.59
CA LYS A 135 -15.72 10.27 -5.40
C LYS A 135 -15.86 11.22 -4.21
N SER A 136 -14.81 11.28 -3.43
CA SER A 136 -14.69 12.22 -2.31
C SER A 136 -13.28 12.81 -2.27
N SER A 137 -13.07 13.88 -1.52
CA SER A 137 -11.74 14.44 -1.25
C SER A 137 -11.41 14.28 0.23
N ILE A 138 -10.13 14.08 0.52
CA ILE A 138 -9.63 13.93 1.90
C ILE A 138 -10.00 15.12 2.80
N LYS A 139 -10.18 16.32 2.23
CA LYS A 139 -10.59 17.50 2.99
C LYS A 139 -11.99 17.40 3.60
N TYR A 140 -12.84 16.51 3.08
CA TYR A 140 -14.17 16.21 3.59
C TYR A 140 -14.21 14.93 4.45
N GLY A 141 -13.07 14.28 4.61
CA GLY A 141 -12.94 13.13 5.50
C GLY A 141 -12.89 13.58 6.95
N ASP A 142 -13.66 12.91 7.82
CA ASP A 142 -13.57 13.08 9.28
C ASP A 142 -12.31 12.36 9.79
N LEU A 143 -11.15 13.00 9.62
CA LEU A 143 -9.86 12.45 10.00
C LEU A 143 -9.30 13.18 11.21
N ASN A 144 -9.11 12.44 12.30
CA ASN A 144 -8.54 12.96 13.55
C ASN A 144 -7.05 13.38 13.45
N THR A 145 -6.39 13.08 12.32
CA THR A 145 -4.96 13.37 12.12
C THR A 145 -4.67 13.71 10.66
N ASP A 146 -3.66 14.55 10.43
CA ASP A 146 -3.16 14.85 9.11
C ASP A 146 -2.64 13.59 8.40
N ARG A 147 -3.03 13.44 7.14
CA ARG A 147 -2.57 12.33 6.28
C ARG A 147 -2.02 12.87 4.97
N PRO A 148 -0.94 12.27 4.45
CA PRO A 148 -0.40 12.67 3.15
C PRO A 148 -1.38 12.33 2.02
N LYS A 149 -1.48 13.24 1.04
CA LYS A 149 -2.28 12.99 -0.17
C LYS A 149 -1.58 12.04 -1.14
N ASN A 150 -0.26 12.10 -1.23
CA ASN A 150 0.52 11.21 -2.08
C ASN A 150 1.44 10.32 -1.23
N MET A 151 1.22 9.03 -1.30
CA MET A 151 2.02 7.98 -0.66
C MET A 151 2.58 7.00 -1.70
N GLY A 152 2.55 7.38 -2.98
CA GLY A 152 3.08 6.55 -4.06
C GLY A 152 4.59 6.35 -3.93
N LEU A 153 5.06 5.10 -3.97
CA LEU A 153 6.46 4.72 -3.83
C LEU A 153 7.03 4.24 -5.17
N SER A 154 8.28 4.61 -5.45
CA SER A 154 9.06 4.06 -6.54
C SER A 154 9.88 2.86 -6.05
N SER A 155 9.63 1.69 -6.61
CA SER A 155 10.41 0.48 -6.35
C SER A 155 11.50 0.22 -7.41
N ALA A 156 11.96 1.26 -8.10
CA ALA A 156 12.98 1.12 -9.15
C ALA A 156 14.28 0.49 -8.63
N LYS A 157 14.72 0.86 -7.41
CA LYS A 157 15.89 0.27 -6.75
C LYS A 157 15.69 -1.22 -6.49
N LEU A 158 14.55 -1.62 -5.94
CA LEU A 158 14.22 -3.02 -5.66
C LEU A 158 14.12 -3.83 -6.95
N SER A 159 13.43 -3.29 -7.97
CA SER A 159 13.30 -3.90 -9.31
C SER A 159 14.67 -4.22 -9.91
N ALA A 160 15.61 -3.27 -9.85
CA ALA A 160 16.97 -3.46 -10.36
C ALA A 160 17.74 -4.55 -9.58
N VAL A 161 17.65 -4.55 -8.25
CA VAL A 161 18.35 -5.54 -7.39
C VAL A 161 17.82 -6.94 -7.57
N LEU A 162 16.50 -7.09 -7.73
CA LEU A 162 15.86 -8.39 -7.93
C LEU A 162 15.82 -8.82 -9.40
N ASN A 163 16.19 -7.94 -10.33
CA ASN A 163 16.03 -8.14 -11.79
C ASN A 163 14.60 -8.59 -12.13
N LYS A 164 13.60 -7.92 -11.56
CA LYS A 164 12.19 -8.30 -11.67
C LYS A 164 11.32 -7.06 -11.84
N LYS A 165 10.36 -7.11 -12.78
CA LYS A 165 9.32 -6.09 -12.91
C LYS A 165 8.38 -6.14 -11.70
N MET A 166 8.03 -4.97 -11.17
CA MET A 166 7.06 -4.90 -10.07
C MET A 166 5.65 -5.28 -10.55
N PRO A 167 4.84 -5.91 -9.68
CA PRO A 167 3.47 -6.29 -10.04
C PRO A 167 2.58 -5.05 -10.22
N SER A 168 1.51 -5.20 -11.00
CA SER A 168 0.47 -4.17 -11.08
C SER A 168 -0.40 -4.16 -9.80
N PRO A 169 -1.09 -3.05 -9.49
CA PRO A 169 -2.10 -3.02 -8.42
C PRO A 169 -3.20 -4.07 -8.61
N GLU A 170 -3.65 -4.26 -9.86
CA GLU A 170 -4.68 -5.23 -10.24
C GLU A 170 -4.29 -6.66 -9.83
N ARG A 171 -3.06 -7.10 -10.16
CA ARG A 171 -2.55 -8.39 -9.70
C ARG A 171 -2.65 -8.56 -8.18
N GLY A 172 -2.39 -7.48 -7.43
CA GLY A 172 -2.51 -7.53 -5.98
C GLY A 172 -3.95 -7.82 -5.51
N ILE A 173 -4.93 -7.26 -6.20
CA ILE A 173 -6.36 -7.48 -5.91
C ILE A 173 -6.79 -8.87 -6.38
N GLU A 174 -6.30 -9.37 -7.52
CA GLU A 174 -6.53 -10.75 -8.00
C GLU A 174 -6.01 -11.79 -6.99
N LEU A 175 -4.81 -11.58 -6.42
CA LEU A 175 -4.27 -12.44 -5.36
C LEU A 175 -5.14 -12.39 -4.10
N LEU A 176 -5.66 -11.22 -3.76
CA LEU A 176 -6.60 -11.08 -2.63
C LEU A 176 -7.88 -11.86 -2.91
N LYS A 177 -8.47 -11.77 -4.11
CA LYS A 177 -9.63 -12.57 -4.52
C LYS A 177 -9.34 -14.06 -4.43
N TYR A 178 -8.21 -14.51 -4.95
CA TYR A 178 -7.77 -15.90 -4.82
C TYR A 178 -7.74 -16.38 -3.37
N GLN A 179 -7.28 -15.51 -2.44
CA GLN A 179 -7.31 -15.83 -1.01
C GLN A 179 -8.74 -15.98 -0.46
N TYR A 180 -9.69 -15.15 -0.92
CA TYR A 180 -11.10 -15.27 -0.52
C TYR A 180 -11.72 -16.57 -1.02
N ASP A 181 -11.43 -16.95 -2.26
CA ASP A 181 -12.05 -18.10 -2.91
C ASP A 181 -11.49 -19.44 -2.38
N ASN A 182 -10.23 -19.48 -1.94
CA ASN A 182 -9.53 -20.74 -1.63
C ASN A 182 -9.22 -20.94 -0.14
N TYR A 183 -9.22 -19.90 0.68
CA TYR A 183 -8.91 -20.02 2.10
C TYR A 183 -10.09 -19.53 2.95
N ARG A 184 -10.92 -20.44 3.43
CA ARG A 184 -11.92 -20.13 4.49
C ARG A 184 -11.15 -19.94 5.81
N VAL A 185 -11.30 -18.78 6.44
CA VAL A 185 -10.88 -18.53 7.83
C VAL A 185 -12.08 -18.67 8.72
#